data_37138b597574c535a356ed277fde6acb
#
_entry.id   37138b597574c535a356ed277fde6acb
#
_cell.length_a   1.000
_cell.length_b   1.000
_cell.length_c   1.000
_cell.angle_alpha   90.00
_cell.angle_beta   90.00
_cell.angle_gamma   90.00
#
_symmetry.space_group_name_H-M   'P 1'
#
loop_
_entity.id
_entity.type
_entity.pdbx_description
1 polymer ?
#
loop_
_entity_poly.entity_id
_entity_poly.type
_entity_poly.pdbx_seq_one_letter_code
_entity_poly.pdbx_strand_id
1 'polypeptide(L)'
;VHNKSDISPLTSETIVEIKIHSSSEILDFSTMNDEKKELLISLLKSTIPTTTYQKPSLLGDLVQPKDVVLLITPIDSEAPDGRMILPQNMAIRDVLDNNCITVVVKETELEDFFKLGIKPALAITDSQAFNYVSKIVPMDVPLTSFSIVFARLKGDFEKYLEGTPHISQLKDGDRVLILESCTHQVSCDD
;
A
#
# COMPACT_ATOMS: atom_id res chain seq x y z
N VAL A 1 9.38 8.84 -26.26
CA VAL A 1 10.80 9.20 -26.41
C VAL A 1 11.47 8.22 -27.36
N HIS A 2 12.11 8.72 -28.38
CA HIS A 2 13.00 7.96 -29.27
C HIS A 2 14.43 8.11 -28.77
N ASN A 3 15.12 7.00 -28.48
CA ASN A 3 16.50 7.03 -28.00
C ASN A 3 17.50 6.74 -29.14
N LYS A 4 18.77 7.06 -28.93
CA LYS A 4 19.88 6.90 -29.90
C LYS A 4 19.75 7.82 -31.13
N SER A 5 19.26 9.03 -30.93
CA SER A 5 19.15 10.02 -32.02
C SER A 5 20.49 10.43 -32.63
N ASP A 6 21.60 10.18 -31.95
CA ASP A 6 22.96 10.33 -32.41
C ASP A 6 23.35 9.33 -33.52
N ILE A 7 22.72 8.15 -33.52
CA ILE A 7 22.95 7.09 -34.50
C ILE A 7 21.87 7.11 -35.60
N SER A 8 20.61 7.26 -35.18
CA SER A 8 19.45 7.24 -36.06
C SER A 8 18.43 8.30 -35.60
N PRO A 9 18.53 9.55 -36.08
CA PRO A 9 17.55 10.58 -35.75
C PRO A 9 16.20 10.27 -36.40
N LEU A 10 15.11 10.74 -35.73
CA LEU A 10 13.76 10.61 -36.29
C LEU A 10 13.64 11.46 -37.56
N THR A 11 13.14 10.86 -38.64
CA THR A 11 12.81 11.59 -39.87
C THR A 11 11.48 12.34 -39.71
N SER A 12 11.30 13.38 -40.51
CA SER A 12 10.06 14.14 -40.54
C SER A 12 8.85 13.26 -40.91
N GLU A 13 9.06 12.29 -41.78
CA GLU A 13 8.02 11.31 -42.20
C GLU A 13 7.59 10.43 -41.02
N THR A 14 8.54 9.88 -40.29
CA THR A 14 8.26 9.06 -39.09
C THR A 14 7.52 9.86 -38.00
N ILE A 15 7.91 11.12 -37.80
CA ILE A 15 7.24 12.01 -36.84
C ILE A 15 5.78 12.23 -37.24
N VAL A 16 5.51 12.46 -38.52
CA VAL A 16 4.15 12.65 -39.03
C VAL A 16 3.33 11.37 -38.84
N GLU A 17 3.89 10.22 -39.16
CA GLU A 17 3.21 8.91 -39.00
C GLU A 17 2.87 8.64 -37.53
N ILE A 18 3.78 8.89 -36.60
CA ILE A 18 3.51 8.74 -35.16
C ILE A 18 2.39 9.68 -34.72
N LYS A 19 2.38 10.94 -35.20
CA LYS A 19 1.36 11.93 -34.83
C LYS A 19 -0.04 11.61 -35.37
N ILE A 20 -0.15 10.81 -36.41
CA ILE A 20 -1.46 10.31 -36.88
C ILE A 20 -2.09 9.37 -35.87
N HIS A 21 -1.27 8.60 -35.15
CA HIS A 21 -1.73 7.57 -34.22
C HIS A 21 -1.62 7.97 -32.74
N SER A 22 -0.95 9.08 -32.42
CA SER A 22 -0.73 9.53 -31.05
C SER A 22 -0.66 11.05 -30.94
N SER A 23 -1.36 11.60 -29.96
CA SER A 23 -1.27 13.01 -29.58
C SER A 23 -0.08 13.32 -28.64
N SER A 24 0.69 12.30 -28.28
CA SER A 24 1.79 12.44 -27.33
C SER A 24 2.94 13.29 -27.90
N GLU A 25 3.64 13.99 -27.02
CA GLU A 25 4.86 14.69 -27.39
C GLU A 25 5.97 13.72 -27.79
N ILE A 26 6.68 14.07 -28.84
CA ILE A 26 7.79 13.27 -29.36
C ILE A 26 9.10 13.96 -29.02
N LEU A 27 9.96 13.25 -28.31
CA LEU A 27 11.32 13.71 -28.01
C LEU A 27 12.34 12.77 -28.66
N ASP A 28 13.17 13.34 -29.52
CA ASP A 28 14.32 12.67 -30.10
C ASP A 28 15.54 12.91 -29.19
N PHE A 29 16.05 11.85 -28.58
CA PHE A 29 16.99 11.88 -27.46
C PHE A 29 18.18 10.94 -27.70
N SER A 30 19.33 11.26 -27.13
CA SER A 30 20.47 10.37 -27.04
C SER A 30 21.06 10.42 -25.63
N THR A 31 21.36 9.27 -25.06
CA THR A 31 22.09 9.17 -23.77
C THR A 31 23.56 9.55 -23.90
N MET A 32 24.08 9.68 -25.12
CA MET A 32 25.45 10.10 -25.41
C MET A 32 25.61 11.63 -25.45
N ASN A 33 24.49 12.38 -25.46
CA ASN A 33 24.48 13.83 -25.49
C ASN A 33 23.58 14.39 -24.40
N ASP A 34 24.14 15.21 -23.50
CA ASP A 34 23.43 15.81 -22.37
C ASP A 34 22.53 17.01 -22.76
N GLU A 35 22.60 17.52 -24.00
CA GLU A 35 21.87 18.74 -24.40
C GLU A 35 20.35 18.68 -24.17
N LYS A 36 19.74 17.50 -24.33
CA LYS A 36 18.29 17.32 -24.18
C LYS A 36 17.88 16.66 -22.85
N LYS A 37 18.80 16.50 -21.92
CA LYS A 37 18.55 15.82 -20.64
C LYS A 37 17.49 16.55 -19.81
N GLU A 38 17.61 17.87 -19.69
CA GLU A 38 16.64 18.67 -18.93
C GLU A 38 15.25 18.66 -19.59
N LEU A 39 15.21 18.63 -20.93
CA LEU A 39 13.96 18.50 -21.67
C LEU A 39 13.29 17.13 -21.43
N LEU A 40 14.07 16.06 -21.44
CA LEU A 40 13.57 14.71 -21.10
C LEU A 40 13.00 14.68 -19.67
N ILE A 41 13.72 15.22 -18.69
CA ILE A 41 13.29 15.29 -17.30
C ILE A 41 11.98 16.09 -17.18
N SER A 42 11.91 17.23 -17.86
CA SER A 42 10.71 18.08 -17.88
C SER A 42 9.50 17.34 -18.48
N LEU A 43 9.71 16.68 -19.63
CA LEU A 43 8.67 15.89 -20.28
C LEU A 43 8.18 14.73 -19.41
N LEU A 44 9.08 14.02 -18.76
CA LEU A 44 8.73 12.95 -17.83
C LEU A 44 7.91 13.50 -16.65
N LYS A 45 8.35 14.61 -16.05
CA LYS A 45 7.63 15.25 -14.93
C LYS A 45 6.23 15.74 -15.32
N SER A 46 6.04 16.23 -16.54
CA SER A 46 4.73 16.69 -17.02
C SER A 46 3.80 15.55 -17.43
N THR A 47 4.36 14.43 -17.88
CA THR A 47 3.58 13.30 -18.41
C THR A 47 3.21 12.29 -17.33
N ILE A 48 4.09 12.06 -16.35
CA ILE A 48 3.85 11.11 -15.29
C ILE A 48 3.10 11.82 -14.16
N PRO A 49 1.93 11.31 -13.72
CA PRO A 49 1.20 11.90 -12.60
C PRO A 49 2.08 12.00 -11.34
N THR A 50 1.98 13.11 -10.62
CA THR A 50 2.72 13.33 -9.37
C THR A 50 2.50 12.24 -8.34
N THR A 51 1.33 11.62 -8.34
CA THR A 51 1.01 10.44 -7.51
C THR A 51 1.91 9.24 -7.76
N THR A 52 2.51 9.12 -8.95
CA THR A 52 3.43 8.02 -9.29
C THR A 52 4.80 8.19 -8.64
N TYR A 53 5.19 9.42 -8.32
CA TYR A 53 6.48 9.69 -7.65
C TYR A 53 6.38 9.69 -6.14
N GLN A 54 5.19 9.91 -5.60
CA GLN A 54 4.94 9.77 -4.17
C GLN A 54 4.75 8.29 -3.91
N LYS A 55 5.67 7.68 -3.17
CA LYS A 55 5.37 6.37 -2.57
C LYS A 55 4.22 6.59 -1.60
N PRO A 56 3.02 6.09 -1.89
CA PRO A 56 1.93 6.24 -0.94
C PRO A 56 2.33 5.52 0.33
N SER A 57 2.39 6.24 1.44
CA SER A 57 2.64 5.66 2.75
C SER A 57 1.37 4.95 3.24
N LEU A 58 1.55 3.80 3.86
CA LEU A 58 0.47 3.04 4.46
C LEU A 58 -0.07 3.71 5.72
N LEU A 59 0.81 4.34 6.51
CA LEU A 59 0.56 4.86 7.84
C LEU A 59 0.92 6.36 8.02
N GLY A 60 1.50 7.00 7.00
CA GLY A 60 2.11 8.32 7.15
C GLY A 60 1.19 9.46 7.59
N ASP A 61 -0.12 9.29 7.46
CA ASP A 61 -1.14 10.22 7.98
C ASP A 61 -1.72 9.79 9.34
N LEU A 62 -1.36 8.60 9.83
CA LEU A 62 -1.86 8.03 11.09
C LEU A 62 -0.85 8.12 12.23
N VAL A 63 0.42 8.32 11.91
CA VAL A 63 1.51 8.31 12.88
C VAL A 63 2.44 9.51 12.71
N GLN A 64 3.15 9.87 13.78
CA GLN A 64 4.15 10.91 13.77
C GLN A 64 5.55 10.31 13.98
N PRO A 65 6.61 10.96 13.49
CA PRO A 65 7.98 10.49 13.75
C PRO A 65 8.25 10.26 15.24
N LYS A 66 8.86 9.13 15.57
CA LYS A 66 9.15 8.62 16.92
C LYS A 66 7.97 7.95 17.64
N ASP A 67 6.78 7.91 17.05
CA ASP A 67 5.68 7.11 17.60
C ASP A 67 6.06 5.64 17.66
N VAL A 68 5.50 4.94 18.64
CA VAL A 68 5.58 3.49 18.76
C VAL A 68 4.37 2.88 18.05
N VAL A 69 4.62 2.07 17.05
CA VAL A 69 3.58 1.29 16.34
C VAL A 69 3.70 -0.18 16.73
N LEU A 70 2.62 -0.73 17.26
CA LEU A 70 2.54 -2.12 17.67
C LEU A 70 1.91 -2.97 16.56
N LEU A 71 2.66 -3.89 16.01
CA LEU A 71 2.19 -4.86 15.02
C LEU A 71 1.97 -6.20 15.72
N ILE A 72 0.73 -6.64 15.78
CA ILE A 72 0.34 -7.92 16.38
C ILE A 72 0.12 -8.90 15.24
N THR A 73 1.08 -9.81 15.07
CA THR A 73 1.19 -10.70 13.91
C THR A 73 1.10 -12.14 14.34
N PRO A 74 -0.08 -12.79 14.20
CA PRO A 74 -0.16 -14.23 14.32
C PRO A 74 0.84 -14.90 13.39
N ILE A 75 1.41 -16.02 13.82
CA ILE A 75 2.25 -16.83 12.93
C ILE A 75 1.32 -17.59 11.99
N ASP A 76 1.35 -17.16 10.74
CA ASP A 76 0.59 -17.80 9.68
C ASP A 76 1.25 -19.14 9.32
N SER A 77 0.54 -20.26 9.51
CA SER A 77 1.02 -21.60 9.16
C SER A 77 1.20 -21.80 7.66
N GLU A 78 0.55 -20.98 6.85
CA GLU A 78 0.66 -21.00 5.38
C GLU A 78 1.86 -20.19 4.85
N ALA A 79 2.45 -19.35 5.68
CA ALA A 79 3.67 -18.66 5.31
C ALA A 79 4.84 -19.66 5.27
N PRO A 80 5.73 -19.57 4.27
CA PRO A 80 6.94 -20.38 4.26
C PRO A 80 7.75 -20.20 5.56
N ASP A 81 8.33 -21.27 6.07
CA ASP A 81 9.13 -21.27 7.29
C ASP A 81 10.12 -20.10 7.35
N GLY A 82 10.13 -19.39 8.46
CA GLY A 82 11.01 -18.26 8.70
C GLY A 82 10.63 -16.97 7.95
N ARG A 83 9.43 -16.89 7.37
CA ARG A 83 8.94 -15.71 6.66
C ARG A 83 7.66 -15.16 7.28
N MET A 84 7.52 -13.86 7.19
CA MET A 84 6.28 -13.15 7.45
C MET A 84 5.54 -12.93 6.13
N ILE A 85 4.22 -12.80 6.17
CA ILE A 85 3.42 -12.48 4.99
C ILE A 85 3.70 -11.04 4.50
N LEU A 86 3.44 -10.82 3.23
CA LEU A 86 3.76 -9.55 2.57
C LEU A 86 3.16 -8.31 3.26
N PRO A 87 1.88 -8.30 3.69
CA PRO A 87 1.30 -7.16 4.40
C PRO A 87 2.06 -6.78 5.69
N GLN A 88 2.48 -7.77 6.46
CA GLN A 88 3.24 -7.55 7.70
C GLN A 88 4.60 -6.92 7.40
N ASN A 89 5.34 -7.45 6.42
CA ASN A 89 6.62 -6.89 5.99
C ASN A 89 6.48 -5.47 5.45
N MET A 90 5.43 -5.20 4.67
CA MET A 90 5.17 -3.86 4.14
C MET A 90 4.85 -2.86 5.26
N ALA A 91 4.06 -3.26 6.27
CA ALA A 91 3.75 -2.41 7.42
C ALA A 91 5.00 -2.09 8.25
N ILE A 92 5.85 -3.09 8.55
CA ILE A 92 7.13 -2.87 9.23
C ILE A 92 7.97 -1.84 8.46
N ARG A 93 8.10 -2.01 7.16
CA ARG A 93 8.88 -1.12 6.33
C ARG A 93 8.31 0.30 6.32
N ASP A 94 6.99 0.44 6.22
CA ASP A 94 6.32 1.74 6.20
C ASP A 94 6.47 2.49 7.54
N VAL A 95 6.37 1.78 8.68
CA VAL A 95 6.65 2.35 10.01
C VAL A 95 8.06 2.95 10.07
N LEU A 96 9.06 2.22 9.56
CA LEU A 96 10.44 2.68 9.55
C LEU A 96 10.66 3.85 8.58
N ASP A 97 10.04 3.82 7.41
CA ASP A 97 10.10 4.90 6.42
C ASP A 97 9.47 6.21 6.97
N ASN A 98 8.52 6.11 7.92
CA ASN A 98 7.93 7.24 8.65
C ASN A 98 8.72 7.67 9.89
N ASN A 99 9.93 7.15 10.10
CA ASN A 99 10.78 7.42 11.27
C ASN A 99 10.12 7.07 12.62
N CYS A 100 9.26 6.05 12.62
CA CYS A 100 8.60 5.51 13.81
C CYS A 100 9.33 4.30 14.36
N ILE A 101 9.00 3.91 15.58
CA ILE A 101 9.49 2.71 16.23
C ILE A 101 8.48 1.59 16.01
N THR A 102 8.91 0.45 15.47
CA THR A 102 8.04 -0.72 15.34
C THR A 102 8.32 -1.73 16.46
N VAL A 103 7.26 -2.23 17.07
CA VAL A 103 7.30 -3.39 17.94
C VAL A 103 6.42 -4.46 17.32
N VAL A 104 6.94 -5.66 17.18
CA VAL A 104 6.22 -6.80 16.60
C VAL A 104 6.08 -7.87 17.65
N VAL A 105 4.86 -8.31 17.91
CA VAL A 105 4.54 -9.37 18.88
C VAL A 105 3.54 -10.35 18.28
N LYS A 106 3.51 -11.56 18.82
CA LYS A 106 2.38 -12.45 18.57
C LYS A 106 1.19 -12.06 19.44
N GLU A 107 0.00 -12.46 19.04
CA GLU A 107 -1.22 -12.23 19.80
C GLU A 107 -1.13 -12.81 21.24
N THR A 108 -0.41 -13.91 21.43
CA THR A 108 -0.20 -14.54 22.72
C THR A 108 0.72 -13.77 23.66
N GLU A 109 1.53 -12.84 23.14
CA GLU A 109 2.49 -12.05 23.91
C GLU A 109 1.99 -10.63 24.21
N LEU A 110 0.77 -10.33 23.77
CA LEU A 110 0.20 -8.97 23.83
C LEU A 110 0.02 -8.47 25.26
N GLU A 111 -0.46 -9.32 26.17
CA GLU A 111 -0.60 -8.94 27.59
C GLU A 111 0.75 -8.63 28.25
N ASP A 112 1.78 -9.40 27.91
CA ASP A 112 3.12 -9.16 28.45
C ASP A 112 3.74 -7.89 27.89
N PHE A 113 3.47 -7.55 26.64
CA PHE A 113 3.88 -6.27 26.07
C PHE A 113 3.27 -5.09 26.85
N PHE A 114 1.98 -5.11 27.17
CA PHE A 114 1.35 -4.01 27.91
C PHE A 114 1.86 -3.91 29.38
N LYS A 115 2.30 -4.99 29.98
CA LYS A 115 2.96 -4.96 31.31
C LYS A 115 4.28 -4.18 31.32
N LEU A 116 4.91 -3.99 30.16
CA LEU A 116 6.10 -3.16 30.03
C LEU A 116 5.82 -1.66 30.21
N GLY A 117 4.54 -1.26 30.24
CA GLY A 117 4.14 0.14 30.37
C GLY A 117 4.32 0.99 29.12
N ILE A 118 4.59 0.37 27.98
CA ILE A 118 4.73 1.06 26.69
C ILE A 118 3.35 1.30 26.10
N LYS A 119 3.01 2.56 25.81
CA LYS A 119 1.79 2.93 25.13
C LYS A 119 2.05 3.17 23.65
N PRO A 120 1.57 2.32 22.74
CA PRO A 120 1.69 2.57 21.31
C PRO A 120 0.73 3.67 20.85
N ALA A 121 1.14 4.44 19.86
CA ALA A 121 0.30 5.42 19.18
C ALA A 121 -0.74 4.75 18.25
N LEU A 122 -0.39 3.55 17.75
CA LEU A 122 -1.26 2.75 16.88
C LEU A 122 -0.95 1.27 17.08
N ALA A 123 -1.98 0.44 17.14
CA ALA A 123 -1.90 -1.02 17.10
C ALA A 123 -2.53 -1.55 15.82
N ILE A 124 -1.89 -2.51 15.17
CA ILE A 124 -2.35 -3.13 13.92
C ILE A 124 -2.28 -4.64 14.07
N THR A 125 -3.36 -5.34 13.72
CA THR A 125 -3.43 -6.80 13.82
C THR A 125 -4.04 -7.43 12.57
N ASP A 126 -3.96 -8.73 12.45
CA ASP A 126 -4.69 -9.48 11.44
C ASP A 126 -6.20 -9.53 11.76
N SER A 127 -7.01 -9.59 10.70
CA SER A 127 -8.47 -9.66 10.85
C SER A 127 -8.91 -10.87 11.65
N GLN A 128 -8.24 -12.01 11.52
CA GLN A 128 -8.51 -13.24 12.24
C GLN A 128 -8.29 -13.10 13.77
N ALA A 129 -7.26 -12.34 14.17
CA ALA A 129 -6.95 -12.12 15.59
C ALA A 129 -7.71 -10.94 16.20
N PHE A 130 -8.42 -10.14 15.38
CA PHE A 130 -9.00 -8.87 15.79
C PHE A 130 -9.90 -8.99 17.03
N ASN A 131 -10.79 -9.98 17.07
CA ASN A 131 -11.70 -10.21 18.18
C ASN A 131 -10.98 -10.54 19.52
N TYR A 132 -9.85 -11.21 19.44
CA TYR A 132 -9.03 -11.52 20.62
C TYR A 132 -8.26 -10.28 21.05
N VAL A 133 -7.55 -9.66 20.13
CA VAL A 133 -6.69 -8.49 20.33
C VAL A 133 -7.48 -7.31 20.89
N SER A 134 -8.69 -7.05 20.37
CA SER A 134 -9.54 -5.93 20.79
C SER A 134 -9.98 -6.00 22.26
N LYS A 135 -9.92 -7.16 22.90
CA LYS A 135 -10.24 -7.33 24.32
C LYS A 135 -9.05 -7.00 25.24
N ILE A 136 -7.84 -6.98 24.69
CA ILE A 136 -6.59 -6.80 25.45
C ILE A 136 -6.02 -5.41 25.24
N VAL A 137 -6.11 -4.88 24.02
CA VAL A 137 -5.63 -3.53 23.69
C VAL A 137 -6.45 -2.49 24.48
N PRO A 138 -5.78 -1.59 25.23
CA PRO A 138 -6.47 -0.53 25.96
C PRO A 138 -7.33 0.36 25.04
N MET A 139 -8.49 0.80 25.52
CA MET A 139 -9.46 1.59 24.75
C MET A 139 -8.90 2.94 24.26
N ASP A 140 -7.86 3.43 24.88
CA ASP A 140 -7.18 4.69 24.54
C ASP A 140 -6.00 4.48 23.54
N VAL A 141 -5.83 3.26 23.06
CA VAL A 141 -4.90 2.91 21.98
C VAL A 141 -5.71 2.63 20.71
N PRO A 142 -5.53 3.43 19.66
CA PRO A 142 -6.17 3.15 18.36
C PRO A 142 -5.78 1.77 17.84
N LEU A 143 -6.78 0.97 17.46
CA LEU A 143 -6.61 -0.38 16.92
C LEU A 143 -7.22 -0.48 15.53
N THR A 144 -6.47 -1.05 14.60
CA THR A 144 -6.93 -1.33 13.23
C THR A 144 -6.42 -2.69 12.76
N SER A 145 -6.78 -3.08 11.53
CA SER A 145 -6.24 -4.31 10.92
C SER A 145 -5.38 -4.02 9.70
N PHE A 146 -4.49 -4.96 9.35
CA PHE A 146 -3.72 -4.87 8.12
C PHE A 146 -4.64 -4.70 6.91
N SER A 147 -5.74 -5.44 6.85
CA SER A 147 -6.72 -5.33 5.75
C SER A 147 -7.28 -3.92 5.59
N ILE A 148 -7.61 -3.24 6.69
CA ILE A 148 -8.16 -1.87 6.67
C ILE A 148 -7.10 -0.87 6.18
N VAL A 149 -5.88 -0.92 6.71
CA VAL A 149 -4.82 0.02 6.27
C VAL A 149 -4.44 -0.20 4.81
N PHE A 150 -4.46 -1.45 4.33
CA PHE A 150 -4.24 -1.73 2.91
C PHE A 150 -5.43 -1.32 2.03
N ALA A 151 -6.67 -1.43 2.50
CA ALA A 151 -7.84 -0.91 1.80
C ALA A 151 -7.77 0.62 1.63
N ARG A 152 -7.29 1.34 2.65
CA ARG A 152 -7.04 2.79 2.56
C ARG A 152 -6.00 3.13 1.49
N LEU A 153 -4.95 2.33 1.39
CA LEU A 153 -3.86 2.57 0.45
C LEU A 153 -4.24 2.26 -1.00
N LYS A 154 -4.99 1.17 -1.21
CA LYS A 154 -5.22 0.58 -2.55
C LYS A 154 -6.59 0.87 -3.12
N GLY A 155 -7.57 1.21 -2.29
CA GLY A 155 -8.96 1.36 -2.67
C GLY A 155 -9.47 2.79 -2.54
N ASP A 156 -10.73 2.95 -2.91
CA ASP A 156 -11.50 4.17 -2.65
C ASP A 156 -12.12 4.05 -1.25
N PHE A 157 -11.33 4.47 -0.24
CA PHE A 157 -11.69 4.26 1.16
C PHE A 157 -12.96 5.03 1.57
N GLU A 158 -13.21 6.18 0.97
CA GLU A 158 -14.44 6.95 1.22
C GLU A 158 -15.67 6.13 0.81
N LYS A 159 -15.64 5.50 -0.36
CA LYS A 159 -16.72 4.60 -0.77
C LYS A 159 -16.88 3.38 0.13
N TYR A 160 -15.80 2.86 0.70
CA TYR A 160 -15.91 1.77 1.67
C TYR A 160 -16.60 2.24 2.95
N LEU A 161 -16.28 3.45 3.46
CA LEU A 161 -16.96 4.02 4.62
C LEU A 161 -18.44 4.31 4.34
N GLU A 162 -18.77 4.80 3.16
CA GLU A 162 -20.16 5.03 2.74
C GLU A 162 -20.94 3.70 2.60
N GLY A 163 -20.31 2.67 2.05
CA GLY A 163 -20.95 1.39 1.79
C GLY A 163 -21.12 0.50 3.01
N THR A 164 -20.20 0.53 3.96
CA THR A 164 -20.19 -0.38 5.13
C THR A 164 -21.49 -0.35 5.95
N PRO A 165 -22.11 0.81 6.25
CA PRO A 165 -23.38 0.83 6.99
C PRO A 165 -24.54 0.13 6.27
N HIS A 166 -24.50 -0.02 4.96
CA HIS A 166 -25.54 -0.71 4.21
C HIS A 166 -25.55 -2.21 4.47
N ILE A 167 -24.41 -2.81 4.88
CA ILE A 167 -24.32 -4.22 5.22
C ILE A 167 -25.27 -4.57 6.38
N SER A 168 -25.37 -3.71 7.40
CA SER A 168 -26.27 -3.92 8.54
C SER A 168 -27.74 -3.73 8.20
N GLN A 169 -28.08 -3.23 7.00
CA GLN A 169 -29.45 -3.02 6.52
C GLN A 169 -29.94 -4.17 5.65
N LEU A 170 -29.09 -5.15 5.34
CA LEU A 170 -29.44 -6.32 4.54
C LEU A 170 -30.54 -7.15 5.23
N LYS A 171 -31.45 -7.68 4.45
CA LYS A 171 -32.58 -8.49 4.89
C LYS A 171 -32.57 -9.85 4.18
N ASP A 172 -33.28 -10.79 4.76
CA ASP A 172 -33.48 -12.11 4.13
C ASP A 172 -34.08 -11.94 2.73
N GLY A 173 -33.40 -12.52 1.74
CA GLY A 173 -33.76 -12.45 0.32
C GLY A 173 -33.03 -11.40 -0.48
N ASP A 174 -32.25 -10.51 0.14
CA ASP A 174 -31.39 -9.57 -0.57
C ASP A 174 -30.28 -10.32 -1.32
N ARG A 175 -29.95 -9.81 -2.50
CA ARG A 175 -28.88 -10.38 -3.33
C ARG A 175 -27.58 -9.68 -3.03
N VAL A 176 -26.57 -10.43 -2.59
CA VAL A 176 -25.22 -9.95 -2.32
C VAL A 176 -24.26 -10.63 -3.29
N LEU A 177 -23.39 -9.86 -3.93
CA LEU A 177 -22.28 -10.38 -4.72
C LEU A 177 -21.02 -10.32 -3.87
N ILE A 178 -20.45 -11.49 -3.58
CA ILE A 178 -19.15 -11.62 -2.92
C ILE A 178 -18.10 -11.84 -4.00
N LEU A 179 -17.10 -10.97 -4.04
CA LEU A 179 -15.96 -11.10 -4.93
C LEU A 179 -14.73 -11.44 -4.11
N GLU A 180 -14.22 -12.64 -4.29
CA GLU A 180 -12.99 -13.10 -3.67
C GLU A 180 -11.83 -13.00 -4.65
N SER A 181 -10.67 -12.55 -4.16
CA SER A 181 -9.41 -12.51 -4.91
C SER A 181 -8.27 -12.89 -3.96
N CYS A 182 -8.33 -14.10 -3.43
CA CYS A 182 -7.30 -14.62 -2.54
C CYS A 182 -6.23 -15.38 -3.35
N THR A 183 -4.96 -15.19 -3.00
CA THR A 183 -3.84 -15.97 -3.57
C THR A 183 -3.66 -17.32 -2.87
N HIS A 184 -4.35 -17.56 -1.76
CA HIS A 184 -4.25 -18.76 -0.91
C HIS A 184 -5.53 -19.59 -0.95
N GLN A 185 -6.09 -19.81 -2.13
CA GLN A 185 -7.39 -20.49 -2.33
C GLN A 185 -7.50 -21.91 -1.74
N VAL A 186 -6.39 -22.53 -1.37
CA VAL A 186 -6.37 -23.94 -0.92
C VAL A 186 -6.46 -24.06 0.59
N SER A 187 -6.25 -23.01 1.35
CA SER A 187 -6.12 -23.02 2.80
C SER A 187 -7.19 -22.22 3.56
N CYS A 188 -8.01 -21.46 2.85
CA CYS A 188 -9.16 -20.81 3.47
C CYS A 188 -10.33 -21.79 3.46
N ASP A 189 -10.61 -22.42 4.59
CA ASP A 189 -11.88 -23.12 4.87
C ASP A 189 -13.00 -22.07 5.04
N ASP A 190 -13.37 -21.41 3.93
CA ASP A 190 -14.49 -20.47 3.86
C ASP A 190 -15.72 -21.11 3.20
#